data_ac8886c231a305d2d595463c195a4e2f
#
_entry.id   ac8886c231a305d2d595463c195a4e2f
#
_cell.length_a   1.000
_cell.length_b   1.000
_cell.length_c   1.000
_cell.angle_alpha   90.00
_cell.angle_beta   90.00
_cell.angle_gamma   90.00
#
_symmetry.space_group_name_H-M   'P 1'
#
loop_
_entity.id
_entity.type
_entity.pdbx_description
1 polymer ?
#
loop_
_entity_poly.entity_id
_entity_poly.type
_entity_poly.pdbx_seq_one_letter_code
_entity_poly.pdbx_strand_id
1 'polypeptide(L)'
;MAGTTGSDRARSTLAYLRRHITTGAWPVGSRIPIEPELAEQIGVGRSTVREAVRSLASIGMLETLPGRGTFVRSAAPTSTLLNEFLNDFTLEEILSYRRALEIEAAQQASLHRTEEDLAALELAAIEEKGCTRCPVLMTGSDSSAFDSRFHRLIFDAAKNRLLASLYAGTNDQLRTLAHRGRLANVATASEMERDHARILDAIRRRDFIDTVHAMVDHVDHDVVIVTDQHEVRPALERSPEQQRRIDVAREADEQRVAAGR
;
A
#
# COMPACT_ATOMS: atom_id res chain seq x y z
N MET A 1 7.25 -34.00 -29.88
CA MET A 1 7.39 -32.63 -29.36
C MET A 1 6.08 -31.90 -29.54
N ALA A 2 5.29 -31.72 -28.51
CA ALA A 2 4.01 -31.02 -28.57
C ALA A 2 4.28 -29.53 -28.87
N GLY A 3 3.78 -29.06 -30.02
CA GLY A 3 3.87 -27.64 -30.41
C GLY A 3 3.09 -26.79 -29.44
N THR A 4 3.76 -25.94 -28.72
CA THR A 4 3.15 -24.93 -27.84
C THR A 4 2.23 -24.06 -28.69
N THR A 5 0.93 -24.07 -28.41
CA THR A 5 -0.06 -23.26 -29.13
C THR A 5 0.24 -21.77 -28.95
N GLY A 6 -0.17 -20.91 -29.89
CA GLY A 6 0.04 -19.45 -29.78
C GLY A 6 -0.49 -18.88 -28.46
N SER A 7 -1.58 -19.44 -27.92
CA SER A 7 -2.17 -19.11 -26.61
C SER A 7 -1.25 -19.43 -25.44
N ASP A 8 -0.47 -20.52 -25.49
CA ASP A 8 0.45 -20.89 -24.40
C ASP A 8 1.68 -19.97 -24.36
N ARG A 9 2.18 -19.56 -25.54
CA ARG A 9 3.28 -18.59 -25.66
C ARG A 9 2.85 -17.21 -25.14
N ALA A 10 1.66 -16.76 -25.47
CA ALA A 10 1.13 -15.49 -24.97
C ALA A 10 1.00 -15.51 -23.44
N ARG A 11 0.46 -16.61 -22.90
CA ARG A 11 0.31 -16.80 -21.43
C ARG A 11 1.64 -16.84 -20.70
N SER A 12 2.62 -17.58 -21.22
CA SER A 12 3.97 -17.68 -20.64
C SER A 12 4.72 -16.35 -20.71
N THR A 13 4.59 -15.59 -21.81
CA THR A 13 5.16 -14.25 -21.95
C THR A 13 4.56 -13.27 -20.94
N LEU A 14 3.25 -13.25 -20.79
CA LEU A 14 2.57 -12.42 -19.79
C LEU A 14 3.04 -12.77 -18.37
N ALA A 15 3.12 -14.07 -18.05
CA ALA A 15 3.59 -14.54 -16.75
C ALA A 15 5.08 -14.16 -16.49
N TYR A 16 5.92 -14.21 -17.51
CA TYR A 16 7.32 -13.79 -17.43
C TYR A 16 7.44 -12.30 -17.07
N LEU A 17 6.79 -11.42 -17.84
CA LEU A 17 6.82 -9.97 -17.59
C LEU A 17 6.25 -9.64 -16.20
N ARG A 18 5.09 -10.21 -15.87
CA ARG A 18 4.45 -10.02 -14.58
C ARG A 18 5.37 -10.43 -13.42
N ARG A 19 6.03 -11.58 -13.51
CA ARG A 19 6.97 -12.03 -12.49
C ARG A 19 8.10 -11.04 -12.24
N HIS A 20 8.72 -10.49 -13.30
CA HIS A 20 9.80 -9.52 -13.17
C HIS A 20 9.36 -8.23 -12.46
N ILE A 21 8.12 -7.82 -12.68
CA ILE A 21 7.51 -6.67 -11.99
C ILE A 21 7.21 -7.01 -10.54
N THR A 22 6.51 -8.13 -10.27
CA THR A 22 6.06 -8.49 -8.92
C THR A 22 7.20 -8.89 -7.97
N THR A 23 8.32 -9.38 -8.50
CA THR A 23 9.52 -9.70 -7.70
C THR A 23 10.44 -8.48 -7.50
N GLY A 24 10.12 -7.32 -8.11
CA GLY A 24 10.97 -6.14 -8.05
C GLY A 24 12.23 -6.21 -8.93
N ALA A 25 12.40 -7.24 -9.78
CA ALA A 25 13.48 -7.30 -10.75
C ALA A 25 13.41 -6.09 -11.71
N TRP A 26 12.21 -5.60 -11.98
CA TRP A 26 11.96 -4.29 -12.57
C TRP A 26 11.22 -3.45 -11.54
N PRO A 27 11.89 -2.54 -10.83
CA PRO A 27 11.27 -1.71 -9.79
C PRO A 27 10.20 -0.77 -10.34
N VAL A 28 9.24 -0.37 -9.50
CA VAL A 28 8.26 0.66 -9.85
C VAL A 28 8.99 1.96 -10.24
N GLY A 29 8.56 2.59 -11.32
CA GLY A 29 9.19 3.76 -11.93
C GLY A 29 10.33 3.43 -12.90
N SER A 30 10.85 2.19 -12.92
CA SER A 30 11.91 1.80 -13.86
C SER A 30 11.37 1.54 -15.27
N ARG A 31 12.22 1.75 -16.25
CA ARG A 31 11.94 1.38 -17.65
C ARG A 31 12.21 -0.11 -17.84
N ILE A 32 11.28 -0.82 -18.49
CA ILE A 32 11.51 -2.21 -18.89
C ILE A 32 12.30 -2.27 -20.21
N PRO A 33 12.96 -3.41 -20.53
CA PRO A 33 13.60 -3.62 -21.81
C PRO A 33 12.61 -3.41 -22.98
N ILE A 34 13.12 -2.98 -24.13
CA ILE A 34 12.28 -2.73 -25.31
C ILE A 34 11.74 -4.05 -25.90
N GLU A 35 10.59 -3.96 -26.61
CA GLU A 35 9.94 -5.15 -27.18
C GLU A 35 10.86 -6.08 -27.99
N PRO A 36 11.82 -5.58 -28.81
CA PRO A 36 12.75 -6.46 -29.51
C PRO A 36 13.67 -7.26 -28.58
N GLU A 37 14.19 -6.61 -27.51
CA GLU A 37 15.07 -7.26 -26.51
C GLU A 37 14.29 -8.33 -25.73
N LEU A 38 13.06 -8.02 -25.32
CA LEU A 38 12.18 -8.98 -24.64
C LEU A 38 11.81 -10.16 -25.55
N ALA A 39 11.59 -9.91 -26.84
CA ALA A 39 11.29 -10.97 -27.80
C ALA A 39 12.45 -11.95 -27.94
N GLU A 40 13.68 -11.44 -27.97
CA GLU A 40 14.90 -12.24 -28.01
C GLU A 40 15.11 -13.02 -26.70
N GLN A 41 15.01 -12.35 -25.54
CA GLN A 41 15.17 -12.97 -24.22
C GLN A 41 14.19 -14.11 -23.94
N ILE A 42 12.93 -13.94 -24.38
CA ILE A 42 11.86 -14.90 -24.12
C ILE A 42 11.78 -15.97 -25.24
N GLY A 43 12.32 -15.69 -26.42
CA GLY A 43 12.26 -16.59 -27.58
C GLY A 43 10.88 -16.60 -28.25
N VAL A 44 10.19 -15.43 -28.31
CA VAL A 44 8.86 -15.28 -28.91
C VAL A 44 8.83 -14.15 -29.95
N GLY A 45 7.73 -14.06 -30.70
CA GLY A 45 7.53 -12.97 -31.65
C GLY A 45 7.29 -11.62 -30.98
N ARG A 46 7.71 -10.51 -31.60
CA ARG A 46 7.47 -9.13 -31.10
C ARG A 46 5.99 -8.83 -30.90
N SER A 47 5.10 -9.38 -31.72
CA SER A 47 3.65 -9.24 -31.56
C SER A 47 3.16 -9.82 -30.23
N THR A 48 3.69 -10.99 -29.83
CA THR A 48 3.36 -11.65 -28.56
C THR A 48 3.82 -10.82 -27.37
N VAL A 49 5.03 -10.25 -27.43
CA VAL A 49 5.53 -9.32 -26.38
C VAL A 49 4.67 -8.08 -26.30
N ARG A 50 4.35 -7.46 -27.44
CA ARG A 50 3.51 -6.26 -27.50
C ARG A 50 2.12 -6.49 -26.90
N GLU A 51 1.53 -7.65 -27.16
CA GLU A 51 0.24 -8.02 -26.58
C GLU A 51 0.32 -8.22 -25.07
N ALA A 52 1.37 -8.86 -24.58
CA ALA A 52 1.61 -9.00 -23.15
C ALA A 52 1.86 -7.64 -22.46
N VAL A 53 2.65 -6.73 -23.07
CA VAL A 53 2.85 -5.37 -22.60
C VAL A 53 1.53 -4.59 -22.54
N ARG A 54 0.71 -4.67 -23.61
CA ARG A 54 -0.63 -4.04 -23.63
C ARG A 54 -1.53 -4.59 -22.55
N SER A 55 -1.53 -5.90 -22.33
CA SER A 55 -2.32 -6.54 -21.28
C SER A 55 -1.89 -6.08 -19.88
N LEU A 56 -0.58 -5.91 -19.63
CA LEU A 56 -0.11 -5.36 -18.36
C LEU A 56 -0.38 -3.86 -18.24
N ALA A 57 -0.36 -3.12 -19.33
CA ALA A 57 -0.72 -1.71 -19.33
C ALA A 57 -2.22 -1.50 -19.09
N SER A 58 -3.10 -2.36 -19.63
CA SER A 58 -4.55 -2.26 -19.39
C SER A 58 -4.97 -2.54 -17.94
N ILE A 59 -4.12 -3.24 -17.18
CA ILE A 59 -4.33 -3.46 -15.73
C ILE A 59 -3.44 -2.56 -14.86
N GLY A 60 -2.85 -1.51 -15.46
CA GLY A 60 -2.10 -0.47 -14.74
C GLY A 60 -0.73 -0.89 -14.20
N MET A 61 -0.23 -2.09 -14.53
CA MET A 61 1.13 -2.50 -14.10
C MET A 61 2.23 -1.84 -14.93
N LEU A 62 1.95 -1.52 -16.19
CA LEU A 62 2.88 -0.82 -17.09
C LEU A 62 2.24 0.44 -17.66
N GLU A 63 3.08 1.40 -18.05
CA GLU A 63 2.68 2.55 -18.83
C GLU A 63 3.63 2.74 -20.01
N THR A 64 3.08 2.89 -21.21
CA THR A 64 3.86 3.17 -22.41
C THR A 64 3.81 4.65 -22.73
N LEU A 65 4.96 5.32 -22.66
CA LEU A 65 5.12 6.73 -22.98
C LEU A 65 5.70 6.84 -24.40
N PRO A 66 4.99 7.48 -25.35
CA PRO A 66 5.47 7.62 -26.72
C PRO A 66 6.87 8.24 -26.78
N GLY A 67 7.77 7.62 -27.50
CA GLY A 67 9.18 8.05 -27.65
C GLY A 67 10.07 7.84 -26.41
N ARG A 68 9.52 7.49 -25.25
CA ARG A 68 10.26 7.33 -24.00
C ARG A 68 10.40 5.87 -23.56
N GLY A 69 9.49 5.00 -23.98
CA GLY A 69 9.48 3.58 -23.66
C GLY A 69 8.37 3.17 -22.71
N THR A 70 8.45 1.95 -22.18
CA THR A 70 7.48 1.39 -21.27
C THR A 70 8.08 1.33 -19.85
N PHE A 71 7.30 1.77 -18.87
CA PHE A 71 7.73 1.91 -17.47
C PHE A 71 6.81 1.08 -16.56
N VAL A 72 7.38 0.56 -15.47
CA VAL A 72 6.62 -0.09 -14.41
C VAL A 72 5.88 0.97 -13.61
N ARG A 73 4.56 0.84 -13.50
CA ARG A 73 3.68 1.73 -12.73
C ARG A 73 3.29 1.15 -11.39
N SER A 74 3.02 -0.16 -11.36
CA SER A 74 2.65 -0.84 -10.13
C SER A 74 3.15 -2.28 -10.13
N ALA A 75 3.56 -2.78 -8.99
CA ALA A 75 3.93 -4.18 -8.80
C ALA A 75 2.71 -5.10 -8.66
N ALA A 76 1.54 -4.56 -8.33
CA ALA A 76 0.26 -5.26 -8.34
C ALA A 76 -0.59 -4.81 -9.54
N PRO A 77 -1.50 -5.66 -10.06
CA PRO A 77 -2.50 -5.20 -11.00
C PRO A 77 -3.32 -4.10 -10.33
N THR A 78 -3.08 -2.87 -10.70
CA THR A 78 -4.00 -1.78 -10.37
C THR A 78 -5.21 -2.04 -11.24
N SER A 79 -6.26 -2.59 -10.66
CA SER A 79 -7.44 -2.86 -11.46
C SER A 79 -8.03 -1.49 -11.82
N THR A 80 -7.91 -1.11 -13.09
CA THR A 80 -8.69 0.01 -13.66
C THR A 80 -10.14 -0.10 -13.19
N LEU A 81 -10.67 -1.33 -13.10
CA LEU A 81 -11.98 -1.65 -12.57
C LEU A 81 -12.13 -1.30 -11.08
N LEU A 82 -11.12 -1.54 -10.23
CA LEU A 82 -11.20 -1.14 -8.82
C LEU A 82 -11.18 0.38 -8.69
N ASN A 83 -10.35 1.07 -9.45
CA ASN A 83 -10.31 2.54 -9.43
C ASN A 83 -11.59 3.13 -9.98
N GLU A 84 -12.14 2.60 -11.09
CA GLU A 84 -13.44 2.99 -11.61
C GLU A 84 -14.53 2.76 -10.57
N PHE A 85 -14.56 1.59 -9.94
CA PHE A 85 -15.49 1.27 -8.86
C PHE A 85 -15.37 2.23 -7.67
N LEU A 86 -14.14 2.53 -7.21
CA LEU A 86 -13.91 3.43 -6.07
C LEU A 86 -14.27 4.89 -6.39
N ASN A 87 -14.31 5.30 -7.66
CA ASN A 87 -14.75 6.66 -8.02
C ASN A 87 -16.24 6.92 -7.74
N ASP A 88 -17.05 5.88 -7.59
CA ASP A 88 -18.47 6.00 -7.28
C ASP A 88 -18.74 6.23 -5.77
N PHE A 89 -17.68 6.18 -4.95
CA PHE A 89 -17.78 6.29 -3.49
C PHE A 89 -17.18 7.60 -2.98
N THR A 90 -17.67 8.02 -1.82
CA THR A 90 -17.11 9.19 -1.13
C THR A 90 -15.71 8.91 -0.60
N LEU A 91 -14.98 9.96 -0.35
CA LEU A 91 -13.62 9.85 0.18
C LEU A 91 -13.61 9.20 1.57
N GLU A 92 -14.62 9.49 2.38
CA GLU A 92 -14.81 8.89 3.71
C GLU A 92 -15.03 7.38 3.62
N GLU A 93 -15.81 6.93 2.65
CA GLU A 93 -16.05 5.50 2.42
C GLU A 93 -14.76 4.80 1.97
N ILE A 94 -13.98 5.41 1.09
CA ILE A 94 -12.69 4.88 0.64
C ILE A 94 -11.68 4.79 1.80
N LEU A 95 -11.62 5.81 2.64
CA LEU A 95 -10.74 5.82 3.82
C LEU A 95 -11.19 4.80 4.88
N SER A 96 -12.51 4.66 5.08
CA SER A 96 -13.07 3.62 5.95
C SER A 96 -12.73 2.21 5.43
N TYR A 97 -12.80 2.01 4.12
CA TYR A 97 -12.40 0.76 3.49
C TYR A 97 -10.90 0.49 3.65
N ARG A 98 -10.01 1.47 3.39
CA ARG A 98 -8.57 1.38 3.66
C ARG A 98 -8.30 0.96 5.10
N ARG A 99 -8.95 1.64 6.05
CA ARG A 99 -8.85 1.34 7.48
C ARG A 99 -9.18 -0.12 7.78
N ALA A 100 -10.26 -0.65 7.23
CA ALA A 100 -10.65 -2.04 7.43
C ALA A 100 -9.60 -3.02 6.88
N LEU A 101 -9.00 -2.72 5.73
CA LEU A 101 -7.93 -3.52 5.14
C LEU A 101 -6.68 -3.54 6.02
N GLU A 102 -6.26 -2.39 6.55
CA GLU A 102 -5.05 -2.26 7.38
C GLU A 102 -5.20 -2.96 8.73
N ILE A 103 -6.36 -2.82 9.38
CA ILE A 103 -6.64 -3.51 10.64
C ILE A 103 -6.61 -5.04 10.45
N GLU A 104 -7.28 -5.53 9.42
CA GLU A 104 -7.31 -6.97 9.12
C GLU A 104 -5.92 -7.49 8.75
N ALA A 105 -5.14 -6.72 7.97
CA ALA A 105 -3.77 -7.10 7.60
C ALA A 105 -2.86 -7.17 8.83
N ALA A 106 -2.94 -6.21 9.74
CA ALA A 106 -2.14 -6.20 10.96
C ALA A 106 -2.49 -7.39 11.86
N GLN A 107 -3.79 -7.67 12.02
CA GLN A 107 -4.26 -8.84 12.75
C GLN A 107 -3.71 -10.14 12.16
N GLN A 108 -3.84 -10.34 10.84
CA GLN A 108 -3.32 -11.53 10.17
C GLN A 108 -1.79 -11.60 10.24
N ALA A 109 -1.08 -10.47 10.14
CA ALA A 109 0.37 -10.41 10.28
C ALA A 109 0.82 -10.89 11.66
N SER A 110 0.14 -10.50 12.75
CA SER A 110 0.46 -10.97 14.10
C SER A 110 0.37 -12.51 14.23
N LEU A 111 -0.54 -13.13 13.46
CA LEU A 111 -0.76 -14.58 13.48
C LEU A 111 0.19 -15.35 12.55
N HIS A 112 0.47 -14.82 11.36
CA HIS A 112 1.08 -15.55 10.25
C HIS A 112 2.51 -15.13 9.91
N ARG A 113 3.02 -14.02 10.46
CA ARG A 113 4.36 -13.53 10.17
C ARG A 113 5.44 -14.61 10.44
N THR A 114 6.44 -14.68 9.58
CA THR A 114 7.68 -15.42 9.82
C THR A 114 8.70 -14.55 10.55
N GLU A 115 9.84 -15.11 10.93
CA GLU A 115 10.93 -14.32 11.53
C GLU A 115 11.59 -13.40 10.49
N GLU A 116 11.59 -13.81 9.22
CA GLU A 116 12.07 -13.00 8.11
C GLU A 116 11.16 -11.77 7.87
N ASP A 117 9.83 -11.97 7.96
CA ASP A 117 8.87 -10.86 7.88
C ASP A 117 9.09 -9.87 9.04
N LEU A 118 9.30 -10.39 10.27
CA LEU A 118 9.55 -9.54 11.42
C LEU A 118 10.82 -8.72 11.24
N ALA A 119 11.92 -9.34 10.81
CA ALA A 119 13.17 -8.64 10.55
C ALA A 119 13.02 -7.57 9.47
N ALA A 120 12.23 -7.84 8.42
CA ALA A 120 11.94 -6.84 7.38
C ALA A 120 11.11 -5.67 7.90
N LEU A 121 10.13 -5.92 8.77
CA LEU A 121 9.33 -4.87 9.44
C LEU A 121 10.18 -4.01 10.37
N GLU A 122 11.08 -4.62 11.15
CA GLU A 122 12.02 -3.91 12.04
C GLU A 122 12.94 -2.98 11.24
N LEU A 123 13.49 -3.47 10.12
CA LEU A 123 14.33 -2.67 9.24
C LEU A 123 13.54 -1.49 8.64
N ALA A 124 12.33 -1.72 8.17
CA ALA A 124 11.49 -0.66 7.59
C ALA A 124 11.15 0.41 8.64
N ALA A 125 10.82 0.03 9.86
CA ALA A 125 10.56 0.97 10.95
C ALA A 125 11.78 1.83 11.29
N ILE A 126 13.01 1.27 11.19
CA ILE A 126 14.25 2.02 11.38
C ILE A 126 14.52 2.97 10.21
N GLU A 127 14.31 2.53 8.97
CA GLU A 127 14.54 3.35 7.77
C GLU A 127 13.57 4.52 7.66
N GLU A 128 12.33 4.35 8.12
CA GLU A 128 11.33 5.42 8.19
C GLU A 128 11.58 6.38 9.37
N LYS A 129 12.37 5.95 10.36
CA LYS A 129 12.81 6.74 11.49
C LYS A 129 13.74 7.86 11.02
N GLY A 130 13.31 9.10 11.16
CA GLY A 130 14.09 10.26 10.71
C GLY A 130 13.90 10.63 9.25
N CYS A 131 12.91 10.07 8.58
CA CYS A 131 12.47 10.55 7.28
C CYS A 131 11.90 11.96 7.44
N THR A 132 12.76 12.97 7.24
CA THR A 132 12.35 14.40 7.25
C THR A 132 11.42 14.77 6.09
N ARG A 133 11.08 13.80 5.25
CA ARG A 133 10.13 13.92 4.12
C ARG A 133 8.69 13.56 4.48
N CYS A 134 8.39 13.27 5.77
CA CYS A 134 7.03 13.25 6.25
C CYS A 134 6.68 14.63 6.82
N PRO A 135 6.35 15.64 6.02
CA PRO A 135 6.08 16.97 6.53
C PRO A 135 4.64 17.07 7.00
N VAL A 136 4.52 17.66 8.13
CA VAL A 136 3.32 18.37 8.60
C VAL A 136 2.78 19.24 7.47
N LEU A 137 1.55 18.99 7.06
CA LEU A 137 0.85 19.71 5.98
C LEU A 137 1.56 19.70 4.61
N MET A 138 1.63 18.57 3.96
CA MET A 138 1.91 18.57 2.52
C MET A 138 0.64 18.80 1.71
N THR A 139 0.37 20.06 1.47
CA THR A 139 -0.50 20.48 0.38
C THR A 139 0.32 20.37 -0.92
N GLY A 140 0.03 19.35 -1.70
CA GLY A 140 0.51 19.21 -3.07
C GLY A 140 1.77 18.39 -3.27
N SER A 141 1.67 17.46 -4.16
CA SER A 141 2.67 16.69 -4.90
C SER A 141 3.49 15.58 -4.20
N ASP A 142 3.55 15.46 -2.90
CA ASP A 142 4.26 14.34 -2.28
C ASP A 142 3.30 13.26 -1.78
N SER A 143 3.04 12.28 -2.65
CA SER A 143 2.17 11.13 -2.38
C SER A 143 2.86 10.04 -1.54
N SER A 144 4.04 10.31 -0.98
CA SER A 144 4.83 9.32 -0.24
C SER A 144 4.14 8.83 1.05
N ALA A 145 3.24 9.62 1.63
CA ALA A 145 2.47 9.24 2.81
C ALA A 145 1.60 7.98 2.60
N PHE A 146 1.17 7.73 1.36
CA PHE A 146 0.38 6.55 1.00
C PHE A 146 1.24 5.40 0.44
N ASP A 147 2.57 5.48 0.52
CA ASP A 147 3.50 4.48 0.00
C ASP A 147 4.48 3.98 1.06
N SER A 148 4.06 3.92 2.32
CA SER A 148 4.87 3.42 3.42
C SER A 148 5.30 1.97 3.17
N ARG A 149 6.60 1.73 3.22
CA ARG A 149 7.17 0.39 3.12
C ARG A 149 6.75 -0.48 4.30
N PHE A 150 6.64 0.12 5.49
CA PHE A 150 6.20 -0.56 6.70
C PHE A 150 4.81 -1.17 6.54
N HIS A 151 3.84 -0.39 6.04
CA HIS A 151 2.49 -0.91 5.78
C HIS A 151 2.47 -2.03 4.75
N ARG A 152 3.20 -1.88 3.62
CA ARG A 152 3.29 -2.96 2.62
C ARG A 152 3.81 -4.25 3.21
N LEU A 153 4.82 -4.19 4.08
CA LEU A 153 5.38 -5.37 4.74
C LEU A 153 4.40 -6.00 5.73
N ILE A 154 3.51 -5.24 6.37
CA ILE A 154 2.40 -5.80 7.18
C ILE A 154 1.49 -6.65 6.29
N PHE A 155 1.12 -6.17 5.09
CA PHE A 155 0.31 -6.94 4.15
C PHE A 155 1.04 -8.19 3.62
N ASP A 156 2.34 -8.14 3.42
CA ASP A 156 3.15 -9.30 3.04
C ASP A 156 3.20 -10.33 4.18
N ALA A 157 3.37 -9.87 5.43
CA ALA A 157 3.36 -10.69 6.63
C ALA A 157 1.99 -11.31 6.94
N ALA A 158 0.90 -10.66 6.52
CA ALA A 158 -0.46 -11.19 6.63
C ALA A 158 -0.69 -12.44 5.76
N LYS A 159 0.20 -12.72 4.77
CA LYS A 159 0.12 -13.86 3.84
C LYS A 159 -1.19 -13.91 3.03
N ASN A 160 -1.89 -12.79 2.91
CA ASN A 160 -3.17 -12.66 2.19
C ASN A 160 -3.02 -11.81 0.94
N ARG A 161 -2.80 -12.47 -0.18
CA ARG A 161 -2.56 -11.81 -1.48
C ARG A 161 -3.74 -10.98 -1.98
N LEU A 162 -4.98 -11.37 -1.65
CA LEU A 162 -6.16 -10.59 -2.03
C LEU A 162 -6.16 -9.27 -1.27
N LEU A 163 -5.95 -9.34 0.04
CA LEU A 163 -5.91 -8.16 0.91
C LEU A 163 -4.83 -7.17 0.45
N ALA A 164 -3.62 -7.66 0.19
CA ALA A 164 -2.52 -6.85 -0.34
C ALA A 164 -2.85 -6.18 -1.69
N SER A 165 -3.52 -6.91 -2.59
CA SER A 165 -3.91 -6.38 -3.90
C SER A 165 -4.97 -5.29 -3.79
N LEU A 166 -5.97 -5.47 -2.92
CA LEU A 166 -7.01 -4.47 -2.67
C LEU A 166 -6.44 -3.21 -2.03
N TYR A 167 -5.54 -3.36 -1.06
CA TYR A 167 -4.84 -2.23 -0.43
C TYR A 167 -4.01 -1.44 -1.45
N ALA A 168 -3.21 -2.12 -2.27
CA ALA A 168 -2.40 -1.45 -3.29
C ALA A 168 -3.26 -0.62 -4.25
N GLY A 169 -4.38 -1.17 -4.75
CA GLY A 169 -5.30 -0.44 -5.63
C GLY A 169 -5.98 0.74 -4.93
N THR A 170 -6.39 0.56 -3.66
CA THR A 170 -6.97 1.65 -2.86
C THR A 170 -5.97 2.78 -2.64
N ASN A 171 -4.71 2.45 -2.32
CA ASN A 171 -3.65 3.45 -2.15
C ASN A 171 -3.33 4.20 -3.44
N ASP A 172 -3.39 3.56 -4.61
CA ASP A 172 -3.22 4.23 -5.90
C ASP A 172 -4.30 5.30 -6.12
N GLN A 173 -5.54 5.01 -5.75
CA GLN A 173 -6.64 5.97 -5.80
C GLN A 173 -6.42 7.11 -4.80
N LEU A 174 -6.07 6.81 -3.55
CA LEU A 174 -5.82 7.81 -2.52
C LEU A 174 -4.63 8.72 -2.87
N ARG A 175 -3.55 8.18 -3.45
CA ARG A 175 -2.45 9.00 -4.00
C ARG A 175 -2.93 9.98 -5.06
N THR A 176 -3.79 9.53 -5.96
CA THR A 176 -4.37 10.40 -6.99
C THR A 176 -5.17 11.54 -6.36
N LEU A 177 -5.96 11.25 -5.32
CA LEU A 177 -6.74 12.25 -4.59
C LEU A 177 -5.85 13.19 -3.77
N ALA A 178 -4.77 12.67 -3.15
CA ALA A 178 -3.78 13.49 -2.45
C ALA A 178 -3.07 14.47 -3.39
N HIS A 179 -2.67 14.02 -4.59
CA HIS A 179 -2.11 14.91 -5.62
C HIS A 179 -3.07 16.03 -6.05
N ARG A 180 -4.37 15.80 -5.92
CA ARG A 180 -5.39 16.83 -6.19
C ARG A 180 -5.68 17.71 -4.98
N GLY A 181 -4.92 17.56 -3.88
CA GLY A 181 -5.07 18.34 -2.66
C GLY A 181 -6.32 17.98 -1.83
N ARG A 182 -6.93 16.82 -2.06
CA ARG A 182 -8.13 16.36 -1.34
C ARG A 182 -7.82 15.64 -0.03
N LEU A 183 -6.58 15.26 0.19
CA LEU A 183 -6.09 14.54 1.37
C LEU A 183 -4.80 15.16 1.87
N ALA A 184 -4.63 15.19 3.18
CA ALA A 184 -3.38 15.53 3.83
C ALA A 184 -3.07 14.54 4.95
N ASN A 185 -1.78 14.25 5.13
CA ASN A 185 -1.30 13.56 6.33
C ASN A 185 -1.05 14.63 7.40
N VAL A 186 -1.56 14.42 8.60
CA VAL A 186 -1.41 15.37 9.72
C VAL A 186 -0.59 14.81 10.87
N ALA A 187 -0.27 13.51 10.86
CA ALA A 187 0.58 12.92 11.87
C ALA A 187 2.01 13.46 11.77
N THR A 188 2.58 13.84 12.88
CA THR A 188 4.00 14.23 12.96
C THR A 188 4.89 13.00 12.79
N ALA A 189 6.15 13.20 12.38
CA ALA A 189 7.12 12.12 12.26
C ALA A 189 7.30 11.35 13.58
N SER A 190 7.23 12.04 14.72
CA SER A 190 7.34 11.42 16.04
C SER A 190 6.10 10.63 16.44
N GLU A 191 4.90 11.02 16.00
CA GLU A 191 3.67 10.25 16.20
C GLU A 191 3.69 8.99 15.34
N MET A 192 4.01 9.12 14.06
CA MET A 192 4.18 7.99 13.14
C MET A 192 5.19 6.97 13.68
N GLU A 193 6.35 7.43 14.16
CA GLU A 193 7.38 6.55 14.75
C GLU A 193 6.85 5.79 15.97
N ARG A 194 6.15 6.46 16.88
CA ARG A 194 5.57 5.80 18.06
C ARG A 194 4.51 4.78 17.69
N ASP A 195 3.64 5.13 16.75
CA ASP A 195 2.56 4.26 16.31
C ASP A 195 3.11 3.02 15.59
N HIS A 196 4.05 3.19 14.67
CA HIS A 196 4.72 2.07 14.01
C HIS A 196 5.47 1.17 15.00
N ALA A 197 6.16 1.76 16.00
CA ALA A 197 6.85 0.99 17.04
C ALA A 197 5.86 0.16 17.87
N ARG A 198 4.69 0.71 18.21
CA ARG A 198 3.64 0.01 18.95
C ARG A 198 3.04 -1.14 18.14
N ILE A 199 2.71 -0.91 16.87
CA ILE A 199 2.22 -1.95 15.96
C ILE A 199 3.26 -3.07 15.83
N LEU A 200 4.51 -2.73 15.59
CA LEU A 200 5.61 -3.68 15.45
C LEU A 200 5.80 -4.53 16.72
N ASP A 201 5.73 -3.93 17.89
CA ASP A 201 5.87 -4.64 19.17
C ASP A 201 4.73 -5.64 19.39
N ALA A 202 3.48 -5.25 19.10
CA ALA A 202 2.33 -6.13 19.18
C ALA A 202 2.43 -7.31 18.18
N ILE A 203 2.85 -7.06 16.93
CA ILE A 203 3.11 -8.10 15.92
C ILE A 203 4.24 -9.02 16.40
N ARG A 204 5.32 -8.50 17.00
CA ARG A 204 6.42 -9.27 17.55
C ARG A 204 5.94 -10.26 18.62
N ARG A 205 5.13 -9.77 19.55
CA ARG A 205 4.56 -10.58 20.65
C ARG A 205 3.45 -11.53 20.18
N ARG A 206 3.01 -11.43 18.92
CA ARG A 206 1.84 -12.15 18.39
C ARG A 206 0.55 -11.87 19.17
N ASP A 207 0.44 -10.67 19.73
CA ASP A 207 -0.75 -10.22 20.43
C ASP A 207 -1.71 -9.58 19.44
N PHE A 208 -2.67 -10.38 18.96
CA PHE A 208 -3.58 -9.92 17.92
C PHE A 208 -4.53 -8.82 18.41
N ILE A 209 -4.91 -8.83 19.69
CA ILE A 209 -5.82 -7.81 20.26
C ILE A 209 -5.10 -6.46 20.30
N ASP A 210 -3.88 -6.46 20.86
CA ASP A 210 -3.08 -5.24 20.93
C ASP A 210 -2.68 -4.74 19.55
N THR A 211 -2.41 -5.65 18.60
CA THR A 211 -2.12 -5.30 17.20
C THR A 211 -3.30 -4.56 16.55
N VAL A 212 -4.53 -5.05 16.77
CA VAL A 212 -5.75 -4.39 16.27
C VAL A 212 -5.90 -3.00 16.88
N HIS A 213 -5.73 -2.87 18.20
CA HIS A 213 -5.84 -1.58 18.88
C HIS A 213 -4.76 -0.59 18.39
N ALA A 214 -3.52 -1.04 18.29
CA ALA A 214 -2.42 -0.20 17.81
C ALA A 214 -2.64 0.27 16.36
N MET A 215 -3.15 -0.61 15.48
CA MET A 215 -3.45 -0.24 14.09
C MET A 215 -4.66 0.71 14.02
N VAL A 216 -5.70 0.48 14.81
CA VAL A 216 -6.88 1.37 14.89
C VAL A 216 -6.44 2.79 15.28
N ASP A 217 -5.65 2.90 16.35
CA ASP A 217 -5.15 4.20 16.83
C ASP A 217 -4.34 4.90 15.73
N HIS A 218 -3.49 4.16 15.03
CA HIS A 218 -2.64 4.71 13.96
C HIS A 218 -3.46 5.24 12.79
N VAL A 219 -4.33 4.41 12.17
CA VAL A 219 -5.07 4.79 10.95
C VAL A 219 -6.14 5.84 11.19
N ASP A 220 -6.54 6.04 12.43
CA ASP A 220 -7.53 7.04 12.79
C ASP A 220 -6.95 8.47 12.91
N HIS A 221 -5.61 8.62 12.92
CA HIS A 221 -4.93 9.89 13.09
C HIS A 221 -4.08 10.32 11.89
N ASP A 222 -3.77 9.41 10.96
CA ASP A 222 -2.77 9.67 9.94
C ASP A 222 -3.27 10.55 8.78
N VAL A 223 -4.56 10.48 8.46
CA VAL A 223 -5.10 11.13 7.26
C VAL A 223 -6.34 11.97 7.58
N VAL A 224 -6.38 13.16 7.00
CA VAL A 224 -7.51 14.08 7.05
C VAL A 224 -7.99 14.43 5.64
N ILE A 225 -9.28 14.76 5.56
CA ILE A 225 -9.91 15.23 4.32
C ILE A 225 -9.78 16.74 4.24
N VAL A 226 -9.33 17.25 3.08
CA VAL A 226 -9.28 18.66 2.78
C VAL A 226 -10.49 18.99 1.90
N THR A 227 -11.37 19.88 2.39
CA THR A 227 -12.55 20.31 1.66
C THR A 227 -12.19 21.36 0.60
N ASP A 228 -13.10 21.63 -0.33
CA ASP A 228 -12.92 22.67 -1.36
C ASP A 228 -12.78 24.08 -0.75
N GLN A 229 -13.22 24.28 0.49
CA GLN A 229 -13.04 25.51 1.27
C GLN A 229 -11.72 25.55 2.05
N HIS A 230 -10.83 24.58 1.83
CA HIS A 230 -9.57 24.38 2.57
C HIS A 230 -9.77 24.12 4.07
N GLU A 231 -10.95 23.72 4.49
CA GLU A 231 -11.18 23.22 5.83
C GLU A 231 -10.67 21.77 5.95
N VAL A 232 -10.07 21.47 7.09
CA VAL A 232 -9.55 20.14 7.40
C VAL A 232 -10.54 19.44 8.33
N ARG A 233 -10.96 18.23 7.98
CA ARG A 233 -11.80 17.41 8.84
C ARG A 233 -11.25 15.98 8.95
N PRO A 234 -11.46 15.31 10.08
CA PRO A 234 -11.03 13.92 10.25
C PRO A 234 -11.73 13.01 9.22
N ALA A 235 -11.03 11.96 8.81
CA ALA A 235 -11.58 10.95 7.89
C ALA A 235 -12.77 10.18 8.49
N LEU A 236 -12.81 10.07 9.81
CA LEU A 236 -13.90 9.45 10.57
C LEU A 236 -14.41 10.44 11.61
N GLU A 237 -15.69 10.85 11.46
CA GLU A 237 -16.38 11.58 12.50
C GLU A 237 -16.80 10.61 13.60
N ARG A 238 -16.31 10.85 14.79
CA ARG A 238 -16.69 10.10 15.99
C ARG A 238 -17.66 10.92 16.81
N SER A 239 -18.66 10.24 17.40
CA SER A 239 -19.45 10.91 18.41
C SER A 239 -18.60 11.26 19.63
N PRO A 240 -18.95 12.32 20.39
CA PRO A 240 -18.21 12.66 21.62
C PRO A 240 -18.16 11.51 22.64
N GLU A 241 -19.11 10.60 22.59
CA GLU A 241 -19.14 9.41 23.46
C GLU A 241 -18.14 8.34 22.98
N GLN A 242 -18.06 8.11 21.67
CA GLN A 242 -17.06 7.21 21.09
C GLN A 242 -15.64 7.71 21.35
N GLN A 243 -15.40 9.00 21.19
CA GLN A 243 -14.10 9.59 21.47
C GLN A 243 -13.71 9.41 22.94
N ARG A 244 -14.61 9.70 23.88
CA ARG A 244 -14.36 9.49 25.31
C ARG A 244 -14.04 8.04 25.67
N ARG A 245 -14.71 7.06 25.03
CA ARG A 245 -14.41 5.63 25.26
C ARG A 245 -13.02 5.26 24.81
N ILE A 246 -12.57 5.82 23.70
CA ILE A 246 -11.21 5.62 23.16
C ILE A 246 -10.18 6.26 24.10
N ASP A 247 -10.42 7.49 24.53
CA ASP A 247 -9.51 8.21 25.42
C ASP A 247 -9.33 7.47 26.75
N VAL A 248 -10.43 6.97 27.34
CA VAL A 248 -10.38 6.15 28.57
C VAL A 248 -9.61 4.83 28.36
N ALA A 249 -9.84 4.15 27.21
CA ALA A 249 -9.11 2.93 26.90
C ALA A 249 -7.60 3.19 26.71
N ARG A 250 -7.27 4.30 26.07
CA ARG A 250 -5.88 4.73 25.85
C ARG A 250 -5.17 5.06 27.16
N GLU A 251 -5.80 5.82 28.05
CA GLU A 251 -5.26 6.13 29.37
C GLU A 251 -5.03 4.85 30.20
N ALA A 252 -5.98 3.89 30.14
CA ALA A 252 -5.83 2.63 30.84
C ALA A 252 -4.66 1.79 30.31
N ASP A 253 -4.42 1.82 29.01
CA ASP A 253 -3.30 1.11 28.36
C ASP A 253 -1.95 1.75 28.69
N GLU A 254 -1.85 3.08 28.64
CA GLU A 254 -0.67 3.85 29.06
C GLU A 254 -0.29 3.57 30.53
N GLN A 255 -1.31 3.47 31.42
CA GLN A 255 -1.09 3.12 32.82
C GLN A 255 -0.59 1.68 32.98
N ARG A 256 -1.10 0.74 32.18
CA ARG A 256 -0.66 -0.65 32.19
C ARG A 256 0.79 -0.79 31.72
N VAL A 257 1.17 -0.10 30.65
CA VAL A 257 2.55 -0.07 30.15
C VAL A 257 3.49 0.58 31.15
N ALA A 258 3.07 1.65 31.83
CA ALA A 258 3.86 2.31 32.86
C ALA A 258 4.05 1.44 34.13
N ALA A 259 3.06 0.62 34.48
CA ALA A 259 3.10 -0.27 35.65
C ALA A 259 3.89 -1.58 35.42
N GLY A 260 4.11 -1.94 34.16
CA GLY A 260 4.86 -3.16 33.77
C GLY A 260 6.35 -2.96 33.58
N ARG A 261 6.89 -1.80 33.95
CA ARG A 261 8.33 -1.47 33.93
C ARG A 261 8.99 -1.68 35.28
#